data_8261f891fdec800f6217de22b585670f
#
_entry.id   8261f891fdec800f6217de22b585670f
#
_cell.length_a   1.000
_cell.length_b   1.000
_cell.length_c   1.000
_cell.angle_alpha   90.00
_cell.angle_beta   90.00
_cell.angle_gamma   90.00
#
_symmetry.space_group_name_H-M   'P 1'
#
loop_
_entity.id
_entity.type
_entity.pdbx_description
1 polymer ?
#
loop_
_entity_poly.entity_id
_entity_poly.type
_entity_poly.pdbx_seq_one_letter_code
_entity_poly.pdbx_strand_id
1 'polypeptide(L)'
;MAVSLSELLAAIDRERLLAGPILGAFEAWMLLRSIGSFGLRFDRQCQNALALATALAGHPAVRRVRYPGLPGDPSHAVAVAQMRGFGGMVSVELASADAVHALVSRSELLVAATSFGGIHTSVDRRARWGDAVADGFARISAGIEDTDDLVSDVVAALDRVEPTAPENGA
;
A
#
# COMPACT_ATOMS: atom_id res chain seq x y z
N MET A 1 -14.27 27.53 19.63
CA MET A 1 -14.56 26.96 20.96
C MET A 1 -13.87 25.58 21.00
N ALA A 2 -12.92 25.39 21.88
CA ALA A 2 -12.23 24.10 22.01
C ALA A 2 -13.09 23.14 22.83
N VAL A 3 -13.43 21.98 22.26
CA VAL A 3 -14.16 20.91 22.98
C VAL A 3 -13.14 20.15 23.81
N SER A 4 -13.40 19.92 25.08
CA SER A 4 -12.51 19.13 25.93
C SER A 4 -12.59 17.63 25.56
N LEU A 5 -11.55 16.87 25.87
CA LEU A 5 -11.54 15.41 25.63
C LEU A 5 -12.70 14.70 26.36
N SER A 6 -13.04 15.15 27.58
CA SER A 6 -14.16 14.58 28.37
C SER A 6 -15.52 14.82 27.69
N GLU A 7 -15.75 16.00 27.14
CA GLU A 7 -16.98 16.31 26.40
C GLU A 7 -17.10 15.49 25.11
N LEU A 8 -15.99 15.30 24.40
CA LEU A 8 -15.94 14.45 23.21
C LEU A 8 -16.25 12.98 23.55
N LEU A 9 -15.63 12.45 24.61
CA LEU A 9 -15.87 11.06 25.04
C LEU A 9 -17.33 10.87 25.50
N ALA A 10 -17.92 11.82 26.23
CA ALA A 10 -19.32 11.74 26.62
C ALA A 10 -20.27 11.76 25.42
N ALA A 11 -19.96 12.53 24.38
CA ALA A 11 -20.75 12.55 23.15
C ALA A 11 -20.65 11.20 22.39
N ILE A 12 -19.46 10.61 22.32
CA ILE A 12 -19.22 9.28 21.71
C ILE A 12 -19.97 8.19 22.48
N ASP A 13 -19.88 8.18 23.80
CA ASP A 13 -20.57 7.20 24.65
C ASP A 13 -22.09 7.30 24.53
N ARG A 14 -22.61 8.51 24.44
CA ARG A 14 -24.05 8.74 24.21
C ARG A 14 -24.49 8.20 22.85
N GLU A 15 -23.74 8.49 21.79
CA GLU A 15 -24.04 7.99 20.45
C GLU A 15 -23.97 6.46 20.40
N ARG A 16 -22.93 5.89 21.01
CA ARG A 16 -22.78 4.43 21.13
C ARG A 16 -23.97 3.79 21.85
N LEU A 17 -24.48 4.42 22.91
CA LEU A 17 -25.63 3.91 23.67
C LEU A 17 -26.93 3.99 22.88
N LEU A 18 -27.16 5.10 22.16
CA LEU A 18 -28.43 5.37 21.47
C LEU A 18 -28.52 4.73 20.10
N ALA A 19 -27.45 4.80 19.32
CA ALA A 19 -27.40 4.27 17.95
C ALA A 19 -26.93 2.81 17.89
N GLY A 20 -26.35 2.28 18.98
CA GLY A 20 -25.95 0.88 19.10
C GLY A 20 -24.76 0.43 18.25
N PRO A 21 -23.78 1.28 17.86
CA PRO A 21 -22.59 0.85 17.10
C PRO A 21 -21.62 0.09 18.02
N ILE A 22 -22.03 -1.09 18.46
CA ILE A 22 -21.26 -1.97 19.35
C ILE A 22 -20.83 -3.17 18.54
N LEU A 23 -19.53 -3.50 18.63
CA LEU A 23 -18.97 -4.67 17.97
C LEU A 23 -19.63 -5.94 18.51
N GLY A 24 -20.12 -6.80 17.60
CA GLY A 24 -20.70 -8.08 17.98
C GLY A 24 -19.64 -9.03 18.58
N ALA A 25 -20.08 -10.02 19.32
CA ALA A 25 -19.17 -10.96 19.98
C ALA A 25 -18.33 -11.76 18.99
N PHE A 26 -18.90 -12.13 17.85
CA PHE A 26 -18.19 -12.86 16.79
C PHE A 26 -17.12 -12.00 16.13
N GLU A 27 -17.46 -10.75 15.78
CA GLU A 27 -16.53 -9.79 15.19
C GLU A 27 -15.38 -9.45 16.18
N ALA A 28 -15.71 -9.30 17.46
CA ALA A 28 -14.71 -9.07 18.51
C ALA A 28 -13.74 -10.27 18.64
N TRP A 29 -14.25 -11.50 18.59
CA TRP A 29 -13.43 -12.71 18.60
C TRP A 29 -12.55 -12.82 17.35
N MET A 30 -13.10 -12.55 16.16
CA MET A 30 -12.34 -12.53 14.91
C MET A 30 -11.22 -11.50 14.93
N LEU A 31 -11.49 -10.30 15.48
CA LEU A 31 -10.49 -9.25 15.63
C LEU A 31 -9.36 -9.69 16.57
N LEU A 32 -9.68 -10.22 17.75
CA LEU A 32 -8.69 -10.71 18.71
C LEU A 32 -7.82 -11.80 18.11
N ARG A 33 -8.44 -12.75 17.39
CA ARG A 33 -7.72 -13.79 16.68
C ARG A 33 -6.77 -13.23 15.61
N SER A 34 -7.21 -12.22 14.87
CA SER A 34 -6.40 -11.56 13.82
C SER A 34 -5.22 -10.78 14.40
N ILE A 35 -5.40 -10.14 15.55
CA ILE A 35 -4.33 -9.43 16.27
C ILE A 35 -3.21 -10.39 16.67
N GLY A 36 -3.52 -11.63 17.05
CA GLY A 36 -2.52 -12.62 17.47
C GLY A 36 -1.46 -12.95 16.42
N SER A 37 -1.75 -12.81 15.13
CA SER A 37 -0.79 -13.01 14.03
C SER A 37 -0.36 -11.71 13.34
N PHE A 38 -0.78 -10.56 13.86
CA PHE A 38 -0.54 -9.27 13.20
C PHE A 38 0.95 -8.97 13.01
N GLY A 39 1.77 -9.17 14.02
CA GLY A 39 3.21 -8.93 13.96
C GLY A 39 3.87 -9.72 12.82
N LEU A 40 3.59 -11.02 12.74
CA LEU A 40 4.15 -11.89 11.70
C LEU A 40 3.74 -11.44 10.29
N ARG A 41 2.47 -11.08 10.10
CA ARG A 41 1.98 -10.58 8.81
C ARG A 41 2.60 -9.24 8.45
N PHE A 42 2.67 -8.31 9.41
CA PHE A 42 3.22 -6.99 9.17
C PHE A 42 4.71 -7.03 8.85
N ASP A 43 5.48 -7.87 9.54
CA ASP A 43 6.91 -8.07 9.24
C ASP A 43 7.11 -8.62 7.82
N ARG A 44 6.29 -9.60 7.40
CA ARG A 44 6.33 -10.12 6.03
C ARG A 44 5.92 -9.04 5.01
N GLN A 45 4.89 -8.27 5.27
CA GLN A 45 4.49 -7.16 4.41
C GLN A 45 5.59 -6.11 4.25
N CYS A 46 6.32 -5.78 5.33
CA CYS A 46 7.47 -4.88 5.27
C CYS A 46 8.60 -5.45 4.41
N GLN A 47 8.90 -6.74 4.54
CA GLN A 47 9.91 -7.43 3.72
C GLN A 47 9.52 -7.41 2.24
N ASN A 48 8.29 -7.80 1.92
CA ASN A 48 7.76 -7.81 0.57
C ASN A 48 7.75 -6.42 -0.07
N ALA A 49 7.33 -5.40 0.69
CA ALA A 49 7.33 -4.02 0.21
C ALA A 49 8.74 -3.50 -0.09
N LEU A 50 9.72 -3.82 0.75
CA LEU A 50 11.13 -3.44 0.51
C LEU A 50 11.68 -4.14 -0.72
N ALA A 51 11.45 -5.44 -0.87
CA ALA A 51 11.90 -6.22 -2.02
C ALA A 51 11.28 -5.70 -3.32
N LEU A 52 9.96 -5.50 -3.34
CA LEU A 52 9.26 -4.88 -4.48
C LEU A 52 9.80 -3.51 -4.80
N ALA A 53 9.88 -2.60 -3.82
CA ALA A 53 10.36 -1.24 -4.05
C ALA A 53 11.78 -1.23 -4.62
N THR A 54 12.65 -2.13 -4.15
CA THR A 54 14.02 -2.28 -4.64
C THR A 54 14.06 -2.76 -6.09
N ALA A 55 13.28 -3.79 -6.43
CA ALA A 55 13.20 -4.33 -7.78
C ALA A 55 12.62 -3.32 -8.78
N LEU A 56 11.60 -2.56 -8.33
CA LEU A 56 10.91 -1.58 -9.18
C LEU A 56 11.70 -0.29 -9.39
N ALA A 57 12.58 0.09 -8.47
CA ALA A 57 13.32 1.37 -8.55
C ALA A 57 14.26 1.48 -9.76
N GLY A 58 14.68 0.36 -10.36
CA GLY A 58 15.53 0.34 -11.56
C GLY A 58 14.81 -0.15 -12.82
N HIS A 59 13.51 -0.42 -12.75
CA HIS A 59 12.79 -1.04 -13.85
C HIS A 59 12.44 -0.03 -14.95
N PRO A 60 12.69 -0.30 -16.26
CA PRO A 60 12.51 0.68 -17.33
C PRO A 60 11.06 1.12 -17.54
N ALA A 61 10.06 0.32 -17.18
CA ALA A 61 8.65 0.68 -17.23
C ALA A 61 8.20 1.58 -16.06
N VAL A 62 9.05 1.81 -15.05
CA VAL A 62 8.73 2.55 -13.83
C VAL A 62 9.42 3.91 -13.84
N ARG A 63 8.65 4.99 -13.86
CA ARG A 63 9.17 6.36 -13.79
C ARG A 63 9.67 6.73 -12.41
N ARG A 64 8.96 6.31 -11.38
CA ARG A 64 9.26 6.67 -10.00
C ARG A 64 8.72 5.62 -9.03
N VAL A 65 9.51 5.34 -8.00
CA VAL A 65 9.09 4.57 -6.83
C VAL A 65 9.18 5.47 -5.61
N ARG A 66 8.20 5.38 -4.72
CA ARG A 66 8.21 6.01 -3.41
C ARG A 66 8.01 4.93 -2.35
N TYR A 67 9.02 4.77 -1.51
CA TYR A 67 8.97 3.88 -0.36
C TYR A 67 9.97 4.35 0.70
N PRO A 68 9.57 4.58 1.96
CA PRO A 68 10.44 5.13 2.98
C PRO A 68 11.67 4.27 3.30
N GLY A 69 11.63 2.97 2.96
CA GLY A 69 12.76 2.05 3.12
C GLY A 69 13.87 2.20 2.08
N LEU A 70 13.64 2.92 0.97
CA LEU A 70 14.68 3.18 -0.02
C LEU A 70 15.53 4.37 0.40
N PRO A 71 16.88 4.24 0.40
CA PRO A 71 17.77 5.35 0.80
C PRO A 71 17.59 6.65 0.01
N GLY A 72 17.14 6.56 -1.25
CA GLY A 72 16.83 7.70 -2.11
C GLY A 72 15.44 8.32 -1.91
N ASP A 73 14.59 7.76 -1.06
CA ASP A 73 13.27 8.35 -0.79
C ASP A 73 13.41 9.60 0.09
N PRO A 74 12.74 10.72 -0.24
CA PRO A 74 12.79 11.95 0.57
C PRO A 74 12.38 11.77 2.03
N SER A 75 11.57 10.75 2.32
CA SER A 75 11.11 10.45 3.69
C SER A 75 12.05 9.53 4.47
N HIS A 76 13.09 8.97 3.82
CA HIS A 76 13.92 7.92 4.40
C HIS A 76 14.56 8.30 5.74
N ALA A 77 15.17 9.48 5.82
CA ALA A 77 15.84 9.94 7.04
C ALA A 77 14.86 10.06 8.23
N VAL A 78 13.65 10.55 7.98
CA VAL A 78 12.61 10.67 9.02
C VAL A 78 12.11 9.28 9.40
N ALA A 79 11.89 8.41 8.42
CA ALA A 79 11.42 7.05 8.66
C ALA A 79 12.43 6.24 9.50
N VAL A 80 13.71 6.30 9.19
CA VAL A 80 14.78 5.64 9.96
C VAL A 80 14.81 6.13 11.41
N ALA A 81 14.57 7.41 11.64
CA ALA A 81 14.57 7.97 13.00
C ALA A 81 13.33 7.57 13.83
N GLN A 82 12.19 7.25 13.19
CA GLN A 82 10.92 7.07 13.86
C GLN A 82 10.34 5.66 13.79
N MET A 83 10.76 4.84 12.81
CA MET A 83 10.15 3.56 12.49
C MET A 83 11.15 2.41 12.63
N ARG A 84 10.68 1.27 13.12
CA ARG A 84 11.47 0.01 13.15
C ARG A 84 11.35 -0.78 11.85
N GLY A 85 10.31 -0.56 11.07
CA GLY A 85 10.06 -1.12 9.75
C GLY A 85 9.31 -0.08 8.93
N PHE A 86 9.39 -0.13 7.60
CA PHE A 86 8.93 0.95 6.73
C PHE A 86 7.50 0.75 6.19
N GLY A 87 6.79 -0.27 6.70
CA GLY A 87 5.42 -0.58 6.31
C GLY A 87 5.29 -1.36 5.00
N GLY A 88 4.06 -1.74 4.67
CA GLY A 88 3.72 -2.53 3.48
C GLY A 88 3.29 -1.72 2.26
N MET A 89 3.43 -0.38 2.27
CA MET A 89 2.89 0.48 1.21
C MET A 89 4.00 1.00 0.28
N VAL A 90 3.91 0.66 -1.00
CA VAL A 90 4.79 1.17 -2.05
C VAL A 90 3.96 2.00 -3.03
N SER A 91 4.45 3.15 -3.48
CA SER A 91 3.83 3.90 -4.56
C SER A 91 4.74 3.86 -5.78
N VAL A 92 4.12 3.63 -6.94
CA VAL A 92 4.81 3.58 -8.23
C VAL A 92 4.14 4.51 -9.22
N GLU A 93 4.90 5.02 -10.16
CA GLU A 93 4.40 5.80 -11.29
C GLU A 93 4.85 5.13 -12.59
N LEU A 94 3.88 4.69 -13.36
CA LEU A 94 4.04 4.13 -14.71
C LEU A 94 3.68 5.20 -15.76
N ALA A 95 3.80 4.84 -17.05
CA ALA A 95 3.57 5.78 -18.14
C ALA A 95 2.12 6.29 -18.20
N SER A 96 1.13 5.45 -17.88
CA SER A 96 -0.30 5.75 -18.08
C SER A 96 -1.20 4.86 -17.21
N ALA A 97 -2.51 5.14 -17.23
CA ALA A 97 -3.53 4.26 -16.68
C ALA A 97 -3.48 2.85 -17.30
N ASP A 98 -3.30 2.78 -18.61
CA ASP A 98 -3.26 1.51 -19.35
C ASP A 98 -2.05 0.67 -18.92
N ALA A 99 -0.91 1.31 -18.61
CA ALA A 99 0.26 0.63 -18.07
C ALA A 99 -0.04 0.00 -16.69
N VAL A 100 -0.78 0.69 -15.83
CA VAL A 100 -1.22 0.13 -14.54
C VAL A 100 -2.21 -1.02 -14.74
N HIS A 101 -3.15 -0.88 -15.66
CA HIS A 101 -4.09 -1.96 -15.99
C HIS A 101 -3.36 -3.18 -16.57
N ALA A 102 -2.39 -2.96 -17.45
CA ALA A 102 -1.57 -4.03 -18.02
C ALA A 102 -0.76 -4.76 -16.95
N LEU A 103 -0.15 -4.04 -16.01
CA LEU A 103 0.54 -4.63 -14.86
C LEU A 103 -0.38 -5.57 -14.10
N VAL A 104 -1.54 -5.08 -13.66
CA VAL A 104 -2.48 -5.88 -12.84
C VAL A 104 -3.05 -7.07 -13.62
N SER A 105 -3.37 -6.89 -14.91
CA SER A 105 -3.97 -7.97 -15.72
C SER A 105 -2.99 -9.09 -16.13
N ARG A 106 -1.69 -8.82 -16.05
CA ARG A 106 -0.62 -9.76 -16.42
C ARG A 106 0.04 -10.44 -15.23
N SER A 107 -0.17 -9.91 -14.05
CA SER A 107 0.28 -10.51 -12.80
C SER A 107 -0.73 -11.57 -12.34
N GLU A 108 -0.24 -12.65 -11.79
CA GLU A 108 -1.06 -13.71 -11.17
C GLU A 108 -1.35 -13.42 -9.69
N LEU A 109 -0.52 -12.60 -9.05
CA LEU A 109 -0.59 -12.32 -7.61
C LEU A 109 -1.23 -10.96 -7.28
N LEU A 110 -1.19 -9.98 -8.19
CA LEU A 110 -1.74 -8.65 -7.92
C LEU A 110 -3.26 -8.60 -8.04
N VAL A 111 -3.90 -8.05 -7.04
CA VAL A 111 -5.36 -7.85 -7.01
C VAL A 111 -5.70 -6.37 -7.11
N ALA A 112 -6.59 -5.98 -8.03
CA ALA A 112 -7.11 -4.62 -8.10
C ALA A 112 -8.05 -4.35 -6.92
N ALA A 113 -7.59 -3.60 -5.91
CA ALA A 113 -8.41 -3.26 -4.74
C ALA A 113 -7.96 -1.95 -4.08
N THR A 114 -8.92 -1.25 -3.48
CA THR A 114 -8.65 0.00 -2.74
C THR A 114 -8.15 -0.23 -1.32
N SER A 115 -8.38 -1.42 -0.76
CA SER A 115 -7.97 -1.77 0.60
C SER A 115 -6.45 -1.92 0.71
N PHE A 116 -5.94 -1.88 1.93
CA PHE A 116 -4.52 -2.08 2.25
C PHE A 116 -4.36 -2.89 3.53
N GLY A 117 -3.18 -3.46 3.73
CA GLY A 117 -2.86 -4.28 4.91
C GLY A 117 -3.51 -5.67 4.89
N GLY A 118 -4.06 -6.10 3.74
CA GLY A 118 -4.56 -7.46 3.54
C GLY A 118 -3.44 -8.50 3.42
N ILE A 119 -3.82 -9.77 3.30
CA ILE A 119 -2.87 -10.88 3.10
C ILE A 119 -2.43 -11.01 1.63
N HIS A 120 -3.20 -10.46 0.69
CA HIS A 120 -2.88 -10.43 -0.73
C HIS A 120 -2.34 -9.06 -1.14
N THR A 121 -1.37 -9.06 -2.04
CA THR A 121 -0.83 -7.83 -2.61
C THR A 121 -1.88 -7.17 -3.52
N SER A 122 -2.23 -5.93 -3.19
CA SER A 122 -3.25 -5.18 -3.92
C SER A 122 -2.69 -3.91 -4.55
N VAL A 123 -3.29 -3.51 -5.68
CA VAL A 123 -2.91 -2.32 -6.45
C VAL A 123 -4.13 -1.43 -6.66
N ASP A 124 -3.97 -0.15 -6.40
CA ASP A 124 -5.01 0.87 -6.60
C ASP A 124 -4.46 2.07 -7.36
N ARG A 125 -4.99 2.32 -8.57
CA ARG A 125 -4.70 3.51 -9.36
C ARG A 125 -5.45 4.72 -8.79
N ARG A 126 -4.71 5.67 -8.24
CA ARG A 126 -5.30 6.73 -7.40
C ARG A 126 -6.01 7.83 -8.19
N ALA A 127 -5.56 8.15 -9.39
CA ALA A 127 -6.19 9.19 -10.22
C ALA A 127 -7.68 8.91 -10.53
N ARG A 128 -8.10 7.65 -10.56
CA ARG A 128 -9.52 7.27 -10.79
C ARG A 128 -10.48 7.75 -9.71
N TRP A 129 -9.95 8.11 -8.53
CA TRP A 129 -10.74 8.61 -7.41
C TRP A 129 -10.73 10.15 -7.30
N GLY A 130 -10.09 10.83 -8.27
CA GLY A 130 -9.96 12.29 -8.27
C GLY A 130 -8.77 12.80 -7.47
N ASP A 131 -7.84 11.91 -7.04
CA ASP A 131 -6.61 12.35 -6.41
C ASP A 131 -5.77 13.15 -7.42
N ALA A 132 -5.15 14.24 -6.97
CA ALA A 132 -4.29 15.09 -7.80
C ALA A 132 -2.90 14.47 -7.99
N VAL A 133 -2.84 13.37 -8.73
CA VAL A 133 -1.63 12.58 -9.05
C VAL A 133 -1.58 12.25 -10.53
N ALA A 134 -0.41 11.84 -11.02
CA ALA A 134 -0.27 11.37 -12.40
C ALA A 134 -1.22 10.20 -12.70
N ASP A 135 -1.67 10.08 -13.95
CA ASP A 135 -2.64 9.08 -14.37
C ASP A 135 -2.11 7.63 -14.20
N GLY A 136 -0.80 7.44 -14.37
CA GLY A 136 -0.09 6.19 -14.11
C GLY A 136 0.31 5.95 -12.66
N PHE A 137 -0.11 6.81 -11.71
CA PHE A 137 0.23 6.63 -10.30
C PHE A 137 -0.61 5.52 -9.67
N ALA A 138 0.06 4.54 -9.08
CA ALA A 138 -0.56 3.42 -8.36
C ALA A 138 0.05 3.24 -6.97
N ARG A 139 -0.82 2.87 -6.04
CA ARG A 139 -0.46 2.45 -4.69
C ARG A 139 -0.51 0.94 -4.62
N ILE A 140 0.59 0.32 -4.23
CA ILE A 140 0.71 -1.11 -3.98
C ILE A 140 0.69 -1.34 -2.47
N SER A 141 -0.19 -2.20 -2.00
CA SER A 141 -0.18 -2.72 -0.62
C SER A 141 0.35 -4.15 -0.64
N ALA A 142 1.58 -4.34 -0.19
CA ALA A 142 2.21 -5.66 -0.16
C ALA A 142 1.47 -6.59 0.81
N GLY A 143 1.21 -7.80 0.35
CA GLY A 143 0.65 -8.90 1.13
C GLY A 143 1.74 -9.74 1.81
N ILE A 144 1.39 -11.01 2.06
CA ILE A 144 2.27 -11.96 2.75
C ILE A 144 2.71 -13.13 1.86
N GLU A 145 2.60 -12.97 0.56
CA GLU A 145 3.05 -13.95 -0.45
C GLU A 145 4.54 -14.28 -0.23
N ASP A 146 5.01 -15.34 -0.86
CA ASP A 146 6.45 -15.58 -0.93
C ASP A 146 7.13 -14.39 -1.62
N THR A 147 8.25 -13.94 -1.08
CA THR A 147 8.91 -12.70 -1.54
C THR A 147 9.45 -12.83 -2.95
N ASP A 148 10.06 -13.98 -3.26
CA ASP A 148 10.69 -14.22 -4.56
C ASP A 148 9.62 -14.41 -5.64
N ASP A 149 8.55 -15.15 -5.32
CA ASP A 149 7.40 -15.34 -6.22
C ASP A 149 6.74 -13.98 -6.52
N LEU A 150 6.49 -13.16 -5.50
CA LEU A 150 5.86 -11.85 -5.66
C LEU A 150 6.71 -10.92 -6.55
N VAL A 151 8.01 -10.83 -6.26
CA VAL A 151 8.92 -9.97 -7.05
C VAL A 151 9.03 -10.47 -8.49
N SER A 152 9.17 -11.77 -8.68
CA SER A 152 9.28 -12.39 -10.01
C SER A 152 8.03 -12.16 -10.85
N ASP A 153 6.85 -12.34 -10.27
CA ASP A 153 5.56 -12.14 -10.94
C ASP A 153 5.37 -10.68 -11.35
N VAL A 154 5.62 -9.74 -10.44
CA VAL A 154 5.45 -8.31 -10.72
C VAL A 154 6.46 -7.80 -11.76
N VAL A 155 7.72 -8.22 -11.70
CA VAL A 155 8.74 -7.87 -12.68
C VAL A 155 8.38 -8.47 -14.06
N ALA A 156 8.01 -9.74 -14.13
CA ALA A 156 7.59 -10.38 -15.37
C ALA A 156 6.34 -9.75 -16.00
N ALA A 157 5.41 -9.26 -15.16
CA ALA A 157 4.26 -8.50 -15.64
C ALA A 157 4.66 -7.13 -16.21
N LEU A 158 5.61 -6.44 -15.56
CA LEU A 158 6.14 -5.14 -16.00
C LEU A 158 7.00 -5.24 -17.27
N ASP A 159 7.79 -6.30 -17.45
CA ASP A 159 8.60 -6.54 -18.65
C ASP A 159 7.75 -6.56 -19.94
N ARG A 160 6.45 -6.85 -19.80
CA ARG A 160 5.48 -6.85 -20.89
C ARG A 160 4.74 -5.51 -21.04
N VAL A 161 5.00 -4.53 -20.17
CA VAL A 161 4.48 -3.16 -20.27
C VAL A 161 5.47 -2.35 -21.10
N GLU A 162 4.97 -1.49 -22.00
CA GLU A 162 5.85 -0.64 -22.80
C GLU A 162 6.72 0.26 -21.90
N PRO A 163 8.02 0.38 -22.20
CA PRO A 163 8.91 1.26 -21.44
C PRO A 163 8.39 2.70 -21.42
N THR A 164 8.61 3.39 -20.32
CA THR A 164 8.31 4.82 -20.24
C THR A 164 9.29 5.58 -21.15
N ALA A 165 8.76 6.39 -22.08
CA ALA A 165 9.62 7.29 -22.83
C ALA A 165 10.40 8.21 -21.85
N PRO A 166 11.69 8.48 -22.11
CA PRO A 166 12.44 9.43 -21.29
C PRO A 166 11.73 10.78 -21.30
N GLU A 167 11.57 11.41 -20.14
CA GLU A 167 11.09 12.79 -20.06
C GLU A 167 12.12 13.66 -20.81
N ASN A 168 11.73 14.15 -21.99
CA ASN A 168 12.50 15.20 -22.65
C ASN A 168 12.46 16.41 -21.72
N GLY A 169 13.62 16.65 -21.07
CA GLY A 169 13.77 17.77 -20.15
C GLY A 169 13.39 19.08 -20.82
N ALA A 170 12.47 19.77 -20.19
CA ALA A 170 12.16 21.18 -20.43
C ALA A 170 12.97 22.03 -19.47
#